data_152ecfaccad0da4f69ab81d64ba63def
#
_entry.id   152ecfaccad0da4f69ab81d64ba63def
#
_cell.length_a   1.000
_cell.length_b   1.000
_cell.length_c   1.000
_cell.angle_alpha   90.00
_cell.angle_beta   90.00
_cell.angle_gamma   90.00
#
_symmetry.space_group_name_H-M   'P 1'
#
loop_
_entity.id
_entity.type
_entity.pdbx_description
1 polymer ?
#
loop_
_entity_poly.entity_id
_entity_poly.type
_entity_poly.pdbx_seq_one_letter_code
_entity_poly.pdbx_strand_id
1 'polypeptide(L)'
;MRLKNDTNNFAASFNITPPYQMLVLHSKMLIYPRELYQRGVQRKRVEMIAADFNEYVANEPKVSFRNGRYYVVDGQHTIEGRILRNGGKDLPILCKVYTGLTMEQEALFFAEQDRKSVV
;
A
#
# COMPACT_ATOMS: atom_id res chain seq x y z
N MET A 1 26.92 -7.52 11.48
CA MET A 1 26.41 -7.87 11.50
C MET A 1 25.87 -8.47 11.59
N ARG A 2 25.51 -8.78 11.33
CA ARG A 2 24.79 -9.33 11.43
C ARG A 2 24.24 -9.94 11.00
N LEU A 3 24.11 -10.17 10.57
CA LEU A 3 23.41 -10.64 10.24
C LEU A 3 23.02 -11.47 10.31
N LYS A 4 23.13 -11.78 10.48
CA LYS A 4 22.59 -12.60 10.63
C LYS A 4 21.77 -13.05 10.60
N ASN A 5 21.33 -13.09 10.44
CA ASN A 5 20.41 -13.51 10.65
C ASN A 5 19.67 -13.97 10.01
N ASP A 6 19.65 -14.08 9.41
CA ASP A 6 18.94 -14.44 8.86
C ASP A 6 18.37 -15.30 8.67
N THR A 7 18.41 -15.49 8.80
CA THR A 7 17.78 -16.36 8.80
C THR A 7 16.56 -16.40 8.35
N ASN A 8 16.25 -15.99 7.71
CA ASN A 8 15.24 -16.18 7.40
C ASN A 8 14.34 -15.61 7.22
N ASN A 9 14.00 -15.63 6.70
CA ASN A 9 12.61 -15.56 6.75
C ASN A 9 12.10 -14.18 6.48
N PHE A 10 10.79 -14.01 6.62
CA PHE A 10 10.09 -12.78 6.37
C PHE A 10 10.67 -11.60 7.14
N ALA A 11 10.89 -11.80 8.43
CA ALA A 11 11.39 -10.71 9.28
C ALA A 11 12.73 -10.20 8.76
N ALA A 12 13.61 -11.10 8.33
CA ALA A 12 14.90 -10.70 7.81
C ALA A 12 14.76 -9.88 6.53
N SER A 13 13.73 -10.14 5.73
CA SER A 13 13.51 -9.41 4.49
C SER A 13 13.23 -7.94 4.72
N PHE A 14 12.74 -7.59 5.91
CA PHE A 14 12.36 -6.22 6.22
C PHE A 14 13.17 -5.59 7.33
N ASN A 15 14.21 -6.29 7.81
CA ASN A 15 15.12 -5.70 8.80
C ASN A 15 15.87 -4.52 8.22
N ILE A 16 16.18 -4.59 6.94
CA ILE A 16 16.77 -3.47 6.23
C ILE A 16 15.64 -2.82 5.45
N THR A 17 15.34 -1.57 5.80
CA THR A 17 14.27 -0.85 5.14
C THR A 17 14.60 -0.70 3.66
N PRO A 18 13.72 -1.20 2.76
CA PRO A 18 13.94 -0.98 1.34
C PRO A 18 13.92 0.52 1.02
N PRO A 19 14.65 0.94 0.00
CA PRO A 19 14.64 2.35 -0.38
C PRO A 19 13.24 2.78 -0.80
N TYR A 20 12.86 3.97 -0.39
CA TYR A 20 11.57 4.52 -0.76
C TYR A 20 11.66 6.02 -0.95
N GLN A 21 10.67 6.56 -1.64
CA GLN A 21 10.52 8.00 -1.83
C GLN A 21 9.06 8.37 -1.59
N MET A 22 8.85 9.59 -1.11
CA MET A 22 7.50 10.13 -1.02
C MET A 22 7.21 10.82 -2.35
N LEU A 23 6.23 10.32 -3.08
CA LEU A 23 5.86 10.84 -4.39
C LEU A 23 4.36 11.10 -4.45
N VAL A 24 3.99 12.17 -5.12
CA VAL A 24 2.57 12.45 -5.40
C VAL A 24 2.23 11.76 -6.71
N LEU A 25 1.30 10.81 -6.66
CA LEU A 25 0.87 10.04 -7.81
C LEU A 25 -0.62 10.26 -8.04
N HIS A 26 -1.03 10.34 -9.30
CA HIS A 26 -2.45 10.39 -9.61
C HIS A 26 -3.08 9.04 -9.34
N SER A 27 -4.27 9.04 -8.74
CA SER A 27 -4.93 7.80 -8.34
C SER A 27 -5.11 6.84 -9.50
N LYS A 28 -5.30 7.35 -10.72
CA LYS A 28 -5.47 6.50 -11.90
C LYS A 28 -4.22 5.69 -12.24
N MET A 29 -3.06 6.07 -11.70
CA MET A 29 -1.82 5.36 -11.95
C MET A 29 -1.62 4.17 -11.03
N LEU A 30 -2.45 4.06 -9.99
CA LEU A 30 -2.28 3.05 -8.95
C LEU A 30 -2.98 1.76 -9.35
N ILE A 31 -2.25 0.65 -9.23
CA ILE A 31 -2.74 -0.67 -9.63
C ILE A 31 -2.90 -1.53 -8.39
N TYR A 32 -4.05 -2.19 -8.27
CA TYR A 32 -4.28 -3.14 -7.19
C TYR A 32 -3.98 -4.54 -7.72
N PRO A 33 -2.86 -5.18 -7.28
CA PRO A 33 -2.55 -6.51 -7.77
C PRO A 33 -3.53 -7.52 -7.19
N ARG A 34 -4.29 -8.17 -8.05
CA ARG A 34 -5.36 -9.08 -7.64
C ARG A 34 -4.83 -10.26 -6.84
N GLU A 35 -3.64 -10.72 -7.17
CA GLU A 35 -3.04 -11.85 -6.47
C GLU A 35 -2.74 -11.52 -5.00
N LEU A 36 -2.65 -10.23 -4.65
CA LEU A 36 -2.42 -9.81 -3.28
C LEU A 36 -3.72 -9.48 -2.55
N TYR A 37 -4.75 -9.04 -3.28
CA TYR A 37 -6.00 -8.58 -2.70
C TYR A 37 -7.10 -9.61 -2.96
N GLN A 38 -7.04 -10.71 -2.25
CA GLN A 38 -7.97 -11.82 -2.48
C GLN A 38 -9.43 -11.44 -2.25
N ARG A 39 -9.67 -10.56 -1.28
CA ARG A 39 -11.04 -10.15 -0.97
C ARG A 39 -11.50 -8.93 -1.74
N GLY A 40 -10.57 -8.25 -2.40
CA GLY A 40 -10.90 -7.05 -3.12
C GLY A 40 -11.28 -5.89 -2.23
N VAL A 41 -11.84 -4.85 -2.84
CA VAL A 41 -12.24 -3.65 -2.14
C VAL A 41 -13.63 -3.83 -1.55
N GLN A 42 -13.78 -3.53 -0.27
CA GLN A 42 -15.06 -3.64 0.42
C GLN A 42 -15.76 -2.28 0.37
N ARG A 43 -16.86 -2.22 -0.38
CA ARG A 43 -17.55 -0.97 -0.66
C ARG A 43 -17.97 -0.23 0.61
N LYS A 44 -18.50 -0.94 1.58
CA LYS A 44 -18.98 -0.32 2.81
C LYS A 44 -17.83 0.36 3.56
N ARG A 45 -16.68 -0.29 3.58
CA ARG A 45 -15.50 0.29 4.24
C ARG A 45 -15.04 1.55 3.51
N VAL A 46 -15.08 1.53 2.19
CA VAL A 46 -14.73 2.70 1.39
C VAL A 46 -15.66 3.87 1.70
N GLU A 47 -16.96 3.59 1.80
CA GLU A 47 -17.94 4.62 2.12
C GLU A 47 -17.72 5.22 3.50
N MET A 48 -17.38 4.38 4.47
CA MET A 48 -17.09 4.87 5.82
C MET A 48 -15.88 5.77 5.83
N ILE A 49 -14.84 5.39 5.11
CA ILE A 49 -13.63 6.20 5.02
C ILE A 49 -13.94 7.53 4.34
N ALA A 50 -14.70 7.50 3.24
CA ALA A 50 -15.05 8.71 2.52
C ALA A 50 -15.84 9.69 3.38
N ALA A 51 -16.72 9.14 4.21
CA ALA A 51 -17.60 9.97 5.04
C ALA A 51 -16.83 10.68 6.17
N ASP A 52 -15.79 10.04 6.68
CA ASP A 52 -15.09 10.52 7.88
C ASP A 52 -13.57 10.55 7.67
N PHE A 53 -13.15 10.93 6.49
CA PHE A 53 -11.72 10.96 6.18
C PHE A 53 -11.01 12.09 6.92
N ASN A 54 -9.89 11.78 7.53
CA ASN A 54 -9.08 12.76 8.23
C ASN A 54 -7.63 12.64 7.74
N GLU A 55 -7.18 13.65 7.01
CA GLU A 55 -5.83 13.64 6.44
C GLU A 55 -4.74 13.61 7.49
N TYR A 56 -5.02 14.12 8.68
CA TYR A 56 -4.00 14.18 9.73
C TYR A 56 -3.74 12.83 10.37
N VAL A 57 -4.66 11.89 10.26
CA VAL A 57 -4.50 10.57 10.86
C VAL A 57 -4.36 9.46 9.81
N ALA A 58 -4.63 9.76 8.57
CA ALA A 58 -4.52 8.77 7.50
C ALA A 58 -3.05 8.61 7.10
N ASN A 59 -2.61 7.36 7.01
CA ASN A 59 -1.26 7.08 6.55
C ASN A 59 -1.21 7.12 5.03
N GLU A 60 -0.05 7.44 4.50
CA GLU A 60 0.15 7.41 3.06
C GLU A 60 0.03 5.97 2.56
N PRO A 61 -0.59 5.75 1.41
CA PRO A 61 -0.57 4.43 0.80
C PRO A 61 0.86 4.00 0.51
N LYS A 62 1.13 2.71 0.64
CA LYS A 62 2.43 2.14 0.31
C LYS A 62 2.33 1.48 -1.05
N VAL A 63 3.30 1.80 -1.90
CA VAL A 63 3.27 1.45 -3.31
C VAL A 63 4.62 0.87 -3.69
N SER A 64 4.61 -0.15 -4.52
CA SER A 64 5.83 -0.75 -5.07
C SER A 64 5.94 -0.36 -6.54
N PHE A 65 7.05 0.27 -6.91
CA PHE A 65 7.33 0.60 -8.29
C PHE A 65 8.12 -0.54 -8.91
N ARG A 66 7.54 -1.19 -9.92
CA ARG A 66 8.14 -2.35 -10.56
C ARG A 66 7.71 -2.36 -12.02
N ASN A 67 8.65 -2.57 -12.92
CA ASN A 67 8.38 -2.66 -14.36
C ASN A 67 7.61 -1.44 -14.87
N GLY A 68 7.94 -0.26 -14.38
CA GLY A 68 7.31 0.97 -14.85
C GLY A 68 5.91 1.20 -14.34
N ARG A 69 5.46 0.41 -13.36
CA ARG A 69 4.10 0.48 -12.83
C ARG A 69 4.11 0.63 -11.32
N TYR A 70 3.03 1.19 -10.80
CA TYR A 70 2.87 1.46 -9.38
C TYR A 70 1.82 0.52 -8.78
N TYR A 71 2.28 -0.46 -8.02
CA TYR A 71 1.41 -1.47 -7.41
C TYR A 71 1.17 -1.15 -5.96
N VAL A 72 -0.10 -1.05 -5.58
CA VAL A 72 -0.46 -0.72 -4.19
C VAL A 72 -0.26 -1.96 -3.32
N VAL A 73 0.52 -1.82 -2.25
CA VAL A 73 0.73 -2.91 -1.30
C VAL A 73 0.03 -2.65 0.03
N ASP A 74 -0.41 -1.43 0.27
CA ASP A 74 -1.17 -1.09 1.48
C ASP A 74 -1.97 0.18 1.21
N GLY A 75 -3.19 0.23 1.73
CA GLY A 75 -3.99 1.44 1.69
C GLY A 75 -5.04 1.52 0.59
N GLN A 76 -5.41 0.38 -0.02
CA GLN A 76 -6.37 0.44 -1.13
C GLN A 76 -7.71 1.04 -0.71
N HIS A 77 -8.19 0.73 0.51
CA HIS A 77 -9.48 1.28 0.96
C HIS A 77 -9.37 2.79 1.17
N THR A 78 -8.25 3.26 1.68
CA THR A 78 -8.02 4.69 1.86
C THR A 78 -7.99 5.40 0.51
N ILE A 79 -7.31 4.81 -0.47
CA ILE A 79 -7.27 5.38 -1.82
C ILE A 79 -8.68 5.48 -2.39
N GLU A 80 -9.44 4.40 -2.32
CA GLU A 80 -10.80 4.39 -2.86
C GLU A 80 -11.72 5.35 -2.10
N GLY A 81 -11.53 5.46 -0.79
CA GLY A 81 -12.30 6.43 0.01
C GLY A 81 -12.02 7.86 -0.41
N ARG A 82 -10.76 8.17 -0.69
CA ARG A 82 -10.39 9.50 -1.16
C ARG A 82 -10.97 9.79 -2.55
N ILE A 83 -10.94 8.78 -3.43
CA ILE A 83 -11.53 8.94 -4.75
C ILE A 83 -13.03 9.20 -4.64
N LEU A 84 -13.71 8.42 -3.80
CA LEU A 84 -15.15 8.58 -3.61
C LEU A 84 -15.45 9.97 -3.06
N ARG A 85 -14.68 10.43 -2.07
CA ARG A 85 -14.85 11.76 -1.48
C ARG A 85 -14.61 12.85 -2.52
N ASN A 86 -13.80 12.58 -3.53
CA ASN A 86 -13.52 13.50 -4.62
C ASN A 86 -14.51 13.38 -5.78
N GLY A 87 -15.67 12.81 -5.51
CA GLY A 87 -16.71 12.69 -6.54
C GLY A 87 -16.42 11.61 -7.55
N GLY A 88 -15.56 10.66 -7.22
CA GLY A 88 -15.19 9.57 -8.14
C GLY A 88 -14.14 9.96 -9.16
N LYS A 89 -13.55 11.14 -9.02
CA LYS A 89 -12.59 11.66 -10.00
C LYS A 89 -11.16 11.39 -9.57
N ASP A 90 -10.28 11.31 -10.54
CA ASP A 90 -8.84 11.18 -10.32
C ASP A 90 -8.34 12.33 -9.46
N LEU A 91 -7.41 12.02 -8.57
CA LEU A 91 -6.81 13.04 -7.71
C LEU A 91 -5.38 12.68 -7.40
N PRO A 92 -4.54 13.68 -7.08
CA PRO A 92 -3.17 13.41 -6.64
C PRO A 92 -3.18 12.88 -5.21
N ILE A 93 -2.35 11.87 -4.96
CA ILE A 93 -2.24 11.25 -3.64
C ILE A 93 -0.76 11.11 -3.31
N LEU A 94 -0.37 11.58 -2.13
CA LEU A 94 0.99 11.40 -1.64
C LEU A 94 1.15 9.94 -1.23
N CYS A 95 2.13 9.27 -1.84
CA CYS A 95 2.36 7.85 -1.63
C CYS A 95 3.78 7.61 -1.18
N LYS A 96 3.96 6.56 -0.40
CA LYS A 96 5.28 6.07 -0.03
C LYS A 96 5.64 4.98 -1.04
N VAL A 97 6.60 5.28 -1.92
CA VAL A 97 6.91 4.44 -3.07
C VAL A 97 8.22 3.71 -2.84
N TYR A 98 8.15 2.40 -2.82
CA TYR A 98 9.32 1.53 -2.66
C TYR A 98 9.79 1.07 -4.03
N THR A 99 11.10 0.97 -4.20
CA THR A 99 11.71 0.42 -5.41
C THR A 99 12.54 -0.79 -5.04
N GLY A 100 12.68 -1.71 -6.00
CA GLY A 100 13.54 -2.88 -5.80
C GLY A 100 12.90 -4.03 -5.04
N LEU A 101 11.60 -3.97 -4.76
CA LEU A 101 10.92 -5.10 -4.14
C LEU A 101 10.68 -6.20 -5.16
N THR A 102 10.83 -7.45 -4.72
CA THR A 102 10.40 -8.59 -5.51
C THR A 102 8.91 -8.81 -5.33
N MET A 103 8.30 -9.61 -6.20
CA MET A 103 6.89 -9.96 -6.03
C MET A 103 6.64 -10.65 -4.70
N GLU A 104 7.60 -11.47 -4.25
CA GLU A 104 7.48 -12.14 -2.96
C GLU A 104 7.49 -11.15 -1.81
N GLN A 105 8.37 -10.16 -1.88
CA GLN A 105 8.43 -9.13 -0.85
C GLN A 105 7.16 -8.28 -0.85
N GLU A 106 6.60 -7.99 -2.01
CA GLU A 106 5.33 -7.28 -2.08
C GLU A 106 4.22 -8.07 -1.39
N ALA A 107 4.17 -9.37 -1.64
CA ALA A 107 3.16 -10.23 -1.04
C ALA A 107 3.30 -10.28 0.48
N LEU A 108 4.54 -10.40 0.97
CA LEU A 108 4.80 -10.41 2.40
C LEU A 108 4.44 -9.09 3.04
N PHE A 109 4.76 -8.00 2.36
CA PHE A 109 4.44 -6.66 2.83
C PHE A 109 2.92 -6.51 3.00
N PHE A 110 2.18 -6.94 1.98
CA PHE A 110 0.72 -6.88 2.04
C PHE A 110 0.16 -7.75 3.17
N ALA A 111 0.69 -8.95 3.33
CA ALA A 111 0.22 -9.85 4.39
C ALA A 111 0.46 -9.26 5.77
N GLU A 112 1.58 -8.58 5.96
CA GLU A 112 1.87 -7.95 7.24
C GLU A 112 0.89 -6.82 7.54
N GLN A 113 0.58 -6.00 6.55
CA GLN A 113 -0.38 -4.91 6.73
C GLN A 113 -1.78 -5.45 6.97
N ASP A 114 -2.14 -6.53 6.30
CA ASP A 114 -3.45 -7.16 6.48
C ASP A 114 -3.62 -7.65 7.92
N ARG A 115 -2.59 -8.24 8.48
CA ARG A 115 -2.64 -8.70 9.88
C ARG A 115 -2.83 -7.53 10.84
N LYS A 116 -2.19 -6.41 10.58
CA LYS A 116 -2.35 -5.22 11.41
C LYS A 116 -3.77 -4.69 11.35
N SER A 117 -4.42 -4.80 10.21
CA SER A 117 -5.75 -4.26 10.05
C SER A 117 -6.82 -5.12 10.71
N VAL A 118 -6.50 -6.34 11.07
CA VAL A 118 -7.45 -7.26 11.71
C VAL A 118 -7.63 -6.95 13.20
N VAL A 119 -6.64 -6.35 13.80
CA VAL A 119 -6.71 -5.99 15.23
C VAL A 119 -7.72 -4.88 15.54
#